data_353a39f864a93d38ec9fa0a215eb9e0d
#
_entry.id   353a39f864a93d38ec9fa0a215eb9e0d
#
_cell.length_a   1.000
_cell.length_b   1.000
_cell.length_c   1.000
_cell.angle_alpha   90.00
_cell.angle_beta   90.00
_cell.angle_gamma   90.00
#
_symmetry.space_group_name_H-M   'P 1'
#
loop_
_entity.id
_entity.type
_entity.pdbx_description
1 polymer ?
#
loop_
_entity_poly.entity_id
_entity_poly.type
_entity_poly.pdbx_seq_one_letter_code
_entity_poly.pdbx_strand_id
1 'polypeptide(L)'
;MEQIDNNTIKTDSKPERTPRGRLAKAAQIISDTFMPLLIPVYCMAIAMWITPLQVLPERTRIGATLGVAIITTAIPMALLLLLMRAGRISDVCLSRRRERTLPMGISIFAFAGAAVYLGMLHAPLWLLSFFCGAAVAVFVAMLINLRWKISAHAIGIGGMAGMMLWLTAAGLASVNAMIWLTAIIIAGGLVGSSRLVLERHTPAQVFAGWLWGCVCVFSLMCIF
;
A
#
# COMPACT_ATOMS: atom_id res chain seq x y z
N MET A 1 -51.03 -30.57 5.10
CA MET A 1 -50.01 -30.84 4.09
C MET A 1 -49.58 -29.48 3.55
N GLU A 2 -48.68 -28.84 4.23
CA GLU A 2 -48.30 -27.44 4.05
C GLU A 2 -47.02 -27.40 3.25
N GLN A 3 -47.07 -26.83 2.05
CA GLN A 3 -45.88 -26.65 1.18
C GLN A 3 -45.02 -25.54 1.75
N ILE A 4 -43.83 -25.89 2.20
CA ILE A 4 -42.80 -24.97 2.59
C ILE A 4 -42.19 -24.38 1.30
N ASP A 5 -42.48 -23.10 1.07
CA ASP A 5 -41.95 -22.30 -0.04
C ASP A 5 -40.46 -21.98 0.19
N ASN A 6 -39.62 -22.70 -0.53
CA ASN A 6 -38.15 -22.58 -0.51
C ASN A 6 -37.66 -21.50 -1.48
N ASN A 7 -38.14 -20.26 -1.35
CA ASN A 7 -37.73 -19.22 -2.29
C ASN A 7 -37.50 -17.87 -1.60
N THR A 8 -36.40 -17.70 -0.83
CA THR A 8 -35.87 -16.35 -0.55
C THR A 8 -34.45 -16.41 0.03
N ILE A 9 -33.47 -16.85 -0.75
CA ILE A 9 -32.10 -16.37 -0.60
C ILE A 9 -31.75 -15.64 -1.90
N LYS A 10 -32.31 -14.46 -2.08
CA LYS A 10 -31.76 -13.48 -3.01
C LYS A 10 -30.47 -12.94 -2.43
N THR A 11 -29.36 -13.53 -2.85
CA THR A 11 -28.06 -12.88 -2.74
C THR A 11 -28.10 -11.62 -3.60
N ASP A 12 -28.33 -10.49 -2.96
CA ASP A 12 -28.21 -9.15 -3.55
C ASP A 12 -26.74 -8.87 -3.90
N SER A 13 -26.20 -9.59 -4.86
CA SER A 13 -24.99 -9.23 -5.58
C SER A 13 -25.39 -8.21 -6.64
N LYS A 14 -25.49 -6.92 -6.24
CA LYS A 14 -25.53 -5.82 -7.21
C LYS A 14 -24.41 -6.05 -8.22
N PRO A 15 -24.69 -6.12 -9.52
CA PRO A 15 -23.63 -6.26 -10.53
C PRO A 15 -22.68 -5.08 -10.37
N GLU A 16 -21.36 -5.35 -10.23
CA GLU A 16 -20.31 -4.31 -10.19
C GLU A 16 -20.44 -3.50 -11.50
N ARG A 17 -21.05 -2.33 -11.41
CA ARG A 17 -21.10 -1.38 -12.52
C ARG A 17 -19.70 -0.83 -12.69
N THR A 18 -18.94 -1.36 -13.64
CA THR A 18 -17.67 -0.72 -14.05
C THR A 18 -18.01 0.65 -14.64
N PRO A 19 -17.51 1.74 -14.04
CA PRO A 19 -17.73 3.07 -14.56
C PRO A 19 -17.24 3.13 -16.01
N ARG A 20 -18.10 3.54 -16.94
CA ARG A 20 -17.75 3.69 -18.37
C ARG A 20 -17.42 5.15 -18.65
N GLY A 21 -16.26 5.43 -19.25
CA GLY A 21 -15.91 6.77 -19.68
C GLY A 21 -14.48 7.19 -19.37
N ARG A 22 -14.12 8.42 -19.75
CA ARG A 22 -12.78 9.00 -19.56
C ARG A 22 -12.38 9.08 -18.09
N LEU A 23 -13.34 9.40 -17.20
CA LEU A 23 -13.10 9.50 -15.77
C LEU A 23 -12.68 8.14 -15.15
N ALA A 24 -13.35 7.06 -15.55
CA ALA A 24 -13.00 5.72 -15.07
C ALA A 24 -11.62 5.28 -15.55
N LYS A 25 -11.25 5.60 -16.79
CA LYS A 25 -9.91 5.33 -17.31
C LYS A 25 -8.84 6.10 -16.52
N ALA A 26 -9.06 7.40 -16.26
CA ALA A 26 -8.15 8.20 -15.45
C ALA A 26 -8.01 7.65 -14.03
N ALA A 27 -9.13 7.29 -13.37
CA ALA A 27 -9.12 6.67 -12.05
C ALA A 27 -8.37 5.34 -12.03
N GLN A 28 -8.50 4.52 -13.08
CA GLN A 28 -7.76 3.26 -13.19
C GLN A 28 -6.26 3.52 -13.32
N ILE A 29 -5.83 4.46 -14.19
CA ILE A 29 -4.41 4.82 -14.34
C ILE A 29 -3.83 5.29 -13.01
N ILE A 30 -4.53 6.18 -12.28
CA ILE A 30 -4.08 6.65 -10.96
C ILE A 30 -3.95 5.45 -9.99
N SER A 31 -4.96 4.58 -9.96
CA SER A 31 -4.94 3.40 -9.09
C SER A 31 -3.79 2.44 -9.41
N ASP A 32 -3.47 2.23 -10.68
CA ASP A 32 -2.40 1.34 -11.11
C ASP A 32 -1.02 1.96 -10.85
N THR A 33 -0.86 3.28 -11.07
CA THR A 33 0.37 4.01 -10.76
C THR A 33 0.69 3.94 -9.26
N PHE A 34 -0.31 4.10 -8.40
CA PHE A 34 -0.14 4.02 -6.95
C PHE A 34 -0.56 2.65 -6.39
N MET A 35 -0.27 1.58 -7.14
CA MET A 35 -0.50 0.22 -6.64
C MET A 35 0.27 -0.01 -5.33
N PRO A 36 -0.34 -0.67 -4.31
CA PRO A 36 0.28 -0.84 -3.00
C PRO A 36 1.68 -1.46 -3.02
N LEU A 37 1.97 -2.33 -3.98
CA LEU A 37 3.28 -2.95 -4.15
C LEU A 37 4.36 -1.97 -4.66
N LEU A 38 3.99 -0.87 -5.32
CA LEU A 38 4.92 0.15 -5.81
C LEU A 38 5.23 1.23 -4.77
N ILE A 39 4.35 1.45 -3.79
CA ILE A 39 4.52 2.49 -2.76
C ILE A 39 5.86 2.36 -2.01
N PRO A 40 6.33 1.16 -1.58
CA PRO A 40 7.63 1.01 -0.93
C PRO A 40 8.80 1.47 -1.79
N VAL A 41 8.71 1.28 -3.11
CA VAL A 41 9.75 1.72 -4.06
C VAL A 41 9.78 3.25 -4.13
N TYR A 42 8.62 3.90 -4.17
CA TYR A 42 8.54 5.36 -4.12
C TYR A 42 9.07 5.92 -2.80
N CYS A 43 8.71 5.29 -1.68
CA CYS A 43 9.24 5.65 -0.37
C CYS A 43 10.77 5.48 -0.31
N MET A 44 11.31 4.42 -0.89
CA MET A 44 12.74 4.19 -0.97
C MET A 44 13.44 5.23 -1.85
N ALA A 45 12.85 5.60 -3.00
CA ALA A 45 13.35 6.69 -3.84
C ALA A 45 13.37 8.01 -3.05
N ILE A 46 12.27 8.37 -2.38
CA ILE A 46 12.22 9.54 -1.50
C ILE A 46 13.37 9.48 -0.47
N ALA A 47 13.51 8.36 0.26
CA ALA A 47 14.56 8.20 1.24
C ALA A 47 15.96 8.41 0.65
N MET A 48 16.25 7.87 -0.52
CA MET A 48 17.58 7.91 -1.12
C MET A 48 17.94 9.24 -1.79
N TRP A 49 16.95 10.05 -2.20
CA TRP A 49 17.20 11.27 -2.99
C TRP A 49 16.90 12.58 -2.27
N ILE A 50 16.09 12.55 -1.20
CA ILE A 50 15.72 13.78 -0.47
C ILE A 50 16.13 13.80 1.00
N THR A 51 16.82 12.76 1.49
CA THR A 51 17.42 12.74 2.84
C THR A 51 18.95 12.81 2.77
N PRO A 52 19.67 12.87 3.90
CA PRO A 52 21.12 12.80 3.90
C PRO A 52 21.72 11.58 3.20
N LEU A 53 20.93 10.54 2.92
CA LEU A 53 21.37 9.39 2.11
C LEU A 53 21.72 9.76 0.67
N GLN A 54 21.36 10.95 0.18
CA GLN A 54 21.74 11.45 -1.13
C GLN A 54 23.28 11.59 -1.30
N VAL A 55 24.05 11.66 -0.21
CA VAL A 55 25.52 11.72 -0.25
C VAL A 55 26.16 10.37 -0.61
N LEU A 56 25.42 9.28 -0.51
CA LEU A 56 25.89 7.96 -0.94
C LEU A 56 26.14 7.93 -2.45
N PRO A 57 27.12 7.12 -2.92
CA PRO A 57 27.32 6.92 -4.34
C PRO A 57 26.02 6.50 -5.04
N GLU A 58 25.79 7.03 -6.23
CA GLU A 58 24.56 6.79 -6.99
C GLU A 58 24.30 5.28 -7.21
N ARG A 59 25.37 4.52 -7.51
CA ARG A 59 25.29 3.05 -7.66
C ARG A 59 24.73 2.38 -6.39
N THR A 60 25.12 2.85 -5.20
CA THR A 60 24.62 2.33 -3.91
C THR A 60 23.13 2.64 -3.74
N ARG A 61 22.73 3.89 -4.03
CA ARG A 61 21.33 4.32 -3.92
C ARG A 61 20.41 3.55 -4.87
N ILE A 62 20.83 3.42 -6.14
CA ILE A 62 20.09 2.65 -7.14
C ILE A 62 20.05 1.17 -6.75
N GLY A 63 21.18 0.59 -6.35
CA GLY A 63 21.25 -0.83 -5.95
C GLY A 63 20.35 -1.14 -4.76
N ALA A 64 20.35 -0.31 -3.72
CA ALA A 64 19.47 -0.48 -2.57
C ALA A 64 17.98 -0.34 -2.95
N THR A 65 17.65 0.64 -3.80
CA THR A 65 16.27 0.83 -4.29
C THR A 65 15.80 -0.34 -5.14
N LEU A 66 16.65 -0.86 -6.02
CA LEU A 66 16.34 -2.04 -6.85
C LEU A 66 16.17 -3.30 -6.00
N GLY A 67 17.02 -3.50 -4.98
CA GLY A 67 16.87 -4.61 -4.04
C GLY A 67 15.52 -4.57 -3.31
N VAL A 68 15.14 -3.40 -2.81
CA VAL A 68 13.79 -3.21 -2.22
C VAL A 68 12.69 -3.44 -3.25
N ALA A 69 12.83 -2.94 -4.49
CA ALA A 69 11.83 -3.17 -5.55
C ALA A 69 11.67 -4.66 -5.89
N ILE A 70 12.76 -5.41 -5.92
CA ILE A 70 12.68 -6.87 -6.13
C ILE A 70 11.92 -7.53 -4.98
N ILE A 71 12.27 -7.22 -3.72
CA ILE A 71 11.68 -7.86 -2.54
C ILE A 71 10.21 -7.47 -2.36
N THR A 72 9.85 -6.18 -2.53
CA THR A 72 8.50 -5.68 -2.20
C THR A 72 7.55 -5.62 -3.38
N THR A 73 8.06 -5.72 -4.61
CA THR A 73 7.22 -5.61 -5.82
C THR A 73 7.36 -6.83 -6.71
N ALA A 74 8.58 -7.14 -7.20
CA ALA A 74 8.75 -8.19 -8.20
C ALA A 74 8.40 -9.58 -7.65
N ILE A 75 8.94 -9.94 -6.48
CA ILE A 75 8.66 -11.24 -5.84
C ILE A 75 7.18 -11.37 -5.47
N PRO A 76 6.53 -10.43 -4.74
CA PRO A 76 5.11 -10.50 -4.47
C PRO A 76 4.25 -10.56 -5.73
N MET A 77 4.56 -9.78 -6.77
CA MET A 77 3.83 -9.83 -8.04
C MET A 77 3.93 -11.19 -8.72
N ALA A 78 5.12 -11.78 -8.76
CA ALA A 78 5.31 -13.13 -9.30
C ALA A 78 4.51 -14.17 -8.53
N LEU A 79 4.51 -14.09 -7.19
CA LEU A 79 3.70 -14.98 -6.33
C LEU A 79 2.19 -14.77 -6.55
N LEU A 80 1.73 -13.53 -6.72
CA LEU A 80 0.33 -13.26 -7.04
C LEU A 80 -0.08 -13.87 -8.39
N LEU A 81 0.77 -13.74 -9.41
CA LEU A 81 0.53 -14.36 -10.73
C LEU A 81 0.51 -15.89 -10.65
N LEU A 82 1.38 -16.50 -9.85
CA LEU A 82 1.35 -17.94 -9.60
C LEU A 82 0.07 -18.37 -8.89
N LEU A 83 -0.38 -17.60 -7.88
CA LEU A 83 -1.65 -17.87 -7.19
C LEU A 83 -2.87 -17.74 -8.11
N MET A 84 -2.85 -16.79 -9.05
CA MET A 84 -3.87 -16.69 -10.09
C MET A 84 -3.87 -17.91 -11.01
N ARG A 85 -2.70 -18.32 -11.50
CA ARG A 85 -2.58 -19.53 -12.34
C ARG A 85 -3.02 -20.80 -11.60
N ALA A 86 -2.79 -20.86 -10.29
CA ALA A 86 -3.25 -21.96 -9.44
C ALA A 86 -4.74 -21.87 -9.05
N GLY A 87 -5.49 -20.87 -9.57
CA GLY A 87 -6.92 -20.68 -9.27
C GLY A 87 -7.23 -20.28 -7.82
N ARG A 88 -6.22 -19.84 -7.06
CA ARG A 88 -6.39 -19.44 -5.65
C ARG A 88 -6.92 -18.01 -5.49
N ILE A 89 -6.72 -17.16 -6.48
CA ILE A 89 -7.23 -15.78 -6.55
C ILE A 89 -7.82 -15.54 -7.94
N SER A 90 -8.89 -14.76 -8.00
CA SER A 90 -9.64 -14.52 -9.24
C SER A 90 -9.06 -13.39 -10.09
N ASP A 91 -8.47 -12.38 -9.46
CA ASP A 91 -7.87 -11.21 -10.14
C ASP A 91 -6.75 -10.57 -9.31
N VAL A 92 -5.84 -9.85 -9.99
CA VAL A 92 -4.73 -9.11 -9.34
C VAL A 92 -5.25 -7.94 -8.49
N CYS A 93 -6.42 -7.38 -8.84
CA CYS A 93 -7.03 -6.29 -8.08
C CYS A 93 -7.65 -6.76 -6.76
N LEU A 94 -7.73 -8.08 -6.53
CA LEU A 94 -8.24 -8.71 -5.32
C LEU A 94 -9.62 -8.16 -4.93
N SER A 95 -10.54 -8.15 -5.88
CA SER A 95 -11.87 -7.60 -5.72
C SER A 95 -12.64 -8.28 -4.59
N ARG A 96 -12.48 -9.59 -4.43
CA ARG A 96 -13.10 -10.36 -3.36
C ARG A 96 -12.33 -10.24 -2.05
N ARG A 97 -13.03 -9.87 -0.97
CA ARG A 97 -12.41 -9.68 0.36
C ARG A 97 -11.64 -10.89 0.87
N ARG A 98 -12.18 -12.09 0.69
CA ARG A 98 -11.57 -13.33 1.18
C ARG A 98 -10.24 -13.68 0.48
N GLU A 99 -10.09 -13.27 -0.77
CA GLU A 99 -8.88 -13.53 -1.55
C GLU A 99 -7.70 -12.62 -1.16
N ARG A 100 -7.94 -11.56 -0.35
CA ARG A 100 -6.91 -10.59 0.06
C ARG A 100 -5.97 -11.06 1.15
N THR A 101 -6.40 -12.01 1.98
CA THR A 101 -5.63 -12.44 3.16
C THR A 101 -4.26 -12.98 2.77
N LEU A 102 -4.20 -13.85 1.77
CA LEU A 102 -2.94 -14.44 1.32
C LEU A 102 -1.99 -13.41 0.68
N PRO A 103 -2.43 -12.55 -0.26
CA PRO A 103 -1.62 -11.43 -0.77
C PRO A 103 -1.14 -10.46 0.31
N MET A 104 -1.97 -10.14 1.30
CA MET A 104 -1.54 -9.29 2.42
C MET A 104 -0.46 -9.99 3.26
N GLY A 105 -0.59 -11.30 3.51
CA GLY A 105 0.45 -12.10 4.15
C GLY A 105 1.78 -12.05 3.38
N ILE A 106 1.74 -12.21 2.06
CA ILE A 106 2.95 -12.08 1.20
C ILE A 106 3.58 -10.69 1.36
N SER A 107 2.76 -9.62 1.39
CA SER A 107 3.27 -8.24 1.58
C SER A 107 3.91 -8.04 2.95
N ILE A 108 3.39 -8.64 4.02
CA ILE A 108 3.97 -8.56 5.37
C ILE A 108 5.39 -9.17 5.36
N PHE A 109 5.55 -10.37 4.80
CA PHE A 109 6.87 -11.01 4.69
C PHE A 109 7.82 -10.25 3.78
N ALA A 110 7.32 -9.66 2.68
CA ALA A 110 8.12 -8.83 1.78
C ALA A 110 8.64 -7.58 2.50
N PHE A 111 7.82 -6.89 3.30
CA PHE A 111 8.25 -5.72 4.06
C PHE A 111 9.24 -6.08 5.18
N ALA A 112 8.99 -7.18 5.89
CA ALA A 112 9.96 -7.70 6.86
C ALA A 112 11.29 -8.07 6.18
N GLY A 113 11.24 -8.73 5.03
CA GLY A 113 12.42 -9.06 4.23
C GLY A 113 13.19 -7.82 3.74
N ALA A 114 12.47 -6.74 3.37
CA ALA A 114 13.09 -5.46 3.01
C ALA A 114 13.78 -4.81 4.21
N ALA A 115 13.20 -4.85 5.41
CA ALA A 115 13.84 -4.37 6.63
C ALA A 115 15.14 -5.16 6.93
N VAL A 116 15.10 -6.48 6.83
CA VAL A 116 16.30 -7.34 7.01
C VAL A 116 17.36 -7.01 5.95
N TYR A 117 16.98 -6.92 4.68
CA TYR A 117 17.88 -6.57 3.58
C TYR A 117 18.59 -5.21 3.84
N LEU A 118 17.84 -4.19 4.24
CA LEU A 118 18.38 -2.89 4.57
C LEU A 118 19.28 -2.92 5.82
N GLY A 119 18.93 -3.75 6.81
CA GLY A 119 19.79 -4.00 7.97
C GLY A 119 21.14 -4.60 7.58
N MET A 120 21.16 -5.55 6.63
CA MET A 120 22.41 -6.12 6.09
C MET A 120 23.25 -5.08 5.34
N LEU A 121 22.62 -4.05 4.76
CA LEU A 121 23.28 -2.91 4.14
C LEU A 121 23.69 -1.82 5.14
N HIS A 122 23.51 -2.04 6.44
CA HIS A 122 23.75 -1.05 7.51
C HIS A 122 23.00 0.28 7.28
N ALA A 123 21.80 0.21 6.72
CA ALA A 123 20.96 1.38 6.52
C ALA A 123 20.52 1.97 7.87
N PRO A 124 20.21 3.28 7.95
CA PRO A 124 19.75 3.91 9.18
C PRO A 124 18.51 3.24 9.77
N LEU A 125 18.42 3.15 11.10
CA LEU A 125 17.32 2.50 11.81
C LEU A 125 15.95 3.06 11.42
N TRP A 126 15.82 4.36 11.21
CA TRP A 126 14.56 4.97 10.79
C TRP A 126 14.03 4.38 9.47
N LEU A 127 14.93 3.99 8.54
CA LEU A 127 14.53 3.40 7.27
C LEU A 127 14.05 1.94 7.46
N LEU A 128 14.69 1.20 8.36
CA LEU A 128 14.21 -0.14 8.76
C LEU A 128 12.86 -0.04 9.44
N SER A 129 12.68 0.94 10.35
CA SER A 129 11.44 1.19 11.09
C SER A 129 10.28 1.54 10.17
N PHE A 130 10.53 2.24 9.06
CA PHE A 130 9.54 2.46 8.01
C PHE A 130 8.98 1.13 7.48
N PHE A 131 9.84 0.18 7.12
CA PHE A 131 9.41 -1.11 6.59
C PHE A 131 8.73 -1.99 7.66
N CYS A 132 9.21 -1.93 8.90
CA CYS A 132 8.53 -2.56 10.04
C CYS A 132 7.13 -1.96 10.24
N GLY A 133 7.01 -0.63 10.18
CA GLY A 133 5.74 0.08 10.26
C GLY A 133 4.77 -0.32 9.13
N ALA A 134 5.29 -0.44 7.92
CA ALA A 134 4.49 -0.91 6.78
C ALA A 134 4.03 -2.37 6.98
N ALA A 135 4.89 -3.26 7.48
CA ALA A 135 4.52 -4.65 7.79
C ALA A 135 3.41 -4.71 8.85
N VAL A 136 3.56 -3.95 9.95
CA VAL A 136 2.54 -3.86 11.01
C VAL A 136 1.24 -3.26 10.47
N ALA A 137 1.31 -2.21 9.65
CA ALA A 137 0.12 -1.59 9.05
C ALA A 137 -0.66 -2.60 8.20
N VAL A 138 0.02 -3.40 7.38
CA VAL A 138 -0.63 -4.45 6.57
C VAL A 138 -1.12 -5.60 7.44
N PHE A 139 -0.38 -6.00 8.48
CA PHE A 139 -0.81 -7.05 9.40
C PHE A 139 -2.15 -6.71 10.08
N VAL A 140 -2.24 -5.53 10.68
CA VAL A 140 -3.50 -5.09 11.31
C VAL A 140 -4.61 -4.90 10.26
N ALA A 141 -4.28 -4.36 9.08
CA ALA A 141 -5.23 -4.27 7.97
C ALA A 141 -5.74 -5.65 7.52
N MET A 142 -4.92 -6.68 7.56
CA MET A 142 -5.32 -8.06 7.30
C MET A 142 -6.33 -8.56 8.33
N LEU A 143 -6.12 -8.27 9.62
CA LEU A 143 -7.07 -8.60 10.69
C LEU A 143 -8.39 -7.83 10.52
N ILE A 144 -8.33 -6.53 10.23
CA ILE A 144 -9.52 -5.72 9.94
C ILE A 144 -10.27 -6.28 8.73
N ASN A 145 -9.54 -6.70 7.69
CA ASN A 145 -10.12 -7.24 6.47
C ASN A 145 -10.92 -8.53 6.69
N LEU A 146 -10.72 -9.24 7.81
CA LEU A 146 -11.55 -10.40 8.16
C LEU A 146 -13.03 -10.02 8.37
N ARG A 147 -13.32 -8.79 8.81
CA ARG A 147 -14.66 -8.29 9.10
C ARG A 147 -15.08 -7.11 8.22
N TRP A 148 -14.16 -6.22 7.89
CA TRP A 148 -14.44 -5.00 7.17
C TRP A 148 -13.40 -4.73 6.07
N LYS A 149 -13.87 -4.40 4.85
CA LYS A 149 -13.02 -4.19 3.68
C LYS A 149 -12.28 -2.85 3.78
N ILE A 150 -11.00 -2.84 4.18
CA ILE A 150 -10.17 -1.63 4.22
C ILE A 150 -9.41 -1.44 2.88
N SER A 151 -9.05 -0.18 2.54
CA SER A 151 -8.36 0.14 1.28
C SER A 151 -6.85 0.00 1.41
N ALA A 152 -6.26 -1.02 0.79
CA ALA A 152 -4.81 -1.21 0.75
C ALA A 152 -4.07 -0.06 0.04
N HIS A 153 -4.65 0.54 -1.02
CA HIS A 153 -4.09 1.72 -1.69
C HIS A 153 -4.01 2.92 -0.74
N ALA A 154 -5.08 3.14 0.03
CA ALA A 154 -5.11 4.22 1.01
C ALA A 154 -4.10 3.99 2.15
N ILE A 155 -3.94 2.74 2.62
CA ILE A 155 -2.91 2.40 3.61
C ILE A 155 -1.51 2.71 3.08
N GLY A 156 -1.21 2.32 1.85
CA GLY A 156 0.10 2.56 1.23
C GLY A 156 0.42 4.05 1.14
N ILE A 157 -0.47 4.86 0.52
CA ILE A 157 -0.23 6.30 0.38
C ILE A 157 -0.28 7.03 1.72
N GLY A 158 -1.08 6.55 2.69
CA GLY A 158 -1.06 7.03 4.08
C GLY A 158 0.27 6.75 4.76
N GLY A 159 0.82 5.55 4.60
CA GLY A 159 2.16 5.20 5.11
C GLY A 159 3.25 6.08 4.52
N MET A 160 3.20 6.39 3.22
CA MET A 160 4.10 7.35 2.57
C MET A 160 3.98 8.76 3.17
N ALA A 161 2.74 9.21 3.47
CA ALA A 161 2.52 10.48 4.16
C ALA A 161 3.09 10.46 5.58
N GLY A 162 2.90 9.37 6.34
CA GLY A 162 3.49 9.17 7.66
C GLY A 162 5.01 9.23 7.66
N MET A 163 5.66 8.57 6.69
CA MET A 163 7.11 8.66 6.50
C MET A 163 7.55 10.11 6.24
N MET A 164 6.87 10.81 5.33
CA MET A 164 7.25 12.18 4.98
C MET A 164 7.04 13.16 6.14
N LEU A 165 5.95 13.00 6.91
CA LEU A 165 5.71 13.75 8.14
C LEU A 165 6.85 13.54 9.15
N TRP A 166 7.25 12.30 9.36
CA TRP A 166 8.36 11.99 10.26
C TRP A 166 9.68 12.57 9.78
N LEU A 167 10.04 12.41 8.49
CA LEU A 167 11.26 12.99 7.90
C LEU A 167 11.30 14.51 8.05
N THR A 168 10.13 15.16 7.92
CA THR A 168 10.00 16.61 8.12
C THR A 168 10.21 16.99 9.58
N ALA A 169 9.56 16.29 10.51
CA ALA A 169 9.67 16.53 11.94
C ALA A 169 11.09 16.25 12.48
N ALA A 170 11.77 15.23 11.97
CA ALA A 170 13.14 14.88 12.31
C ALA A 170 14.20 15.79 11.65
N GLY A 171 13.81 16.72 10.77
CA GLY A 171 14.73 17.59 10.04
C GLY A 171 15.64 16.85 9.05
N LEU A 172 15.23 15.65 8.62
CA LEU A 172 16.01 14.80 7.71
C LEU A 172 15.70 15.03 6.22
N ALA A 173 14.70 15.83 5.88
CA ALA A 173 14.44 16.19 4.49
C ALA A 173 15.41 17.30 4.04
N SER A 174 16.32 16.96 3.12
CA SER A 174 17.38 17.86 2.61
C SER A 174 16.88 18.91 1.59
N VAL A 175 15.67 18.76 1.09
CA VAL A 175 14.99 19.66 0.17
C VAL A 175 13.66 20.09 0.78
N ASN A 176 13.02 21.09 0.18
CA ASN A 176 11.77 21.65 0.70
C ASN A 176 10.73 20.55 1.01
N ALA A 177 10.77 20.07 2.26
CA ALA A 177 9.92 18.97 2.77
C ALA A 177 8.43 19.23 2.56
N MET A 178 8.02 20.52 2.65
CA MET A 178 6.61 20.91 2.52
C MET A 178 6.07 20.69 1.11
N ILE A 179 6.91 20.85 0.08
CA ILE A 179 6.53 20.56 -1.31
C ILE A 179 6.25 19.06 -1.47
N TRP A 180 7.14 18.22 -0.95
CA TRP A 180 6.98 16.76 -1.01
C TRP A 180 5.77 16.29 -0.21
N LEU A 181 5.59 16.80 0.99
CA LEU A 181 4.43 16.48 1.82
C LEU A 181 3.12 16.88 1.13
N THR A 182 3.07 18.10 0.57
CA THR A 182 1.90 18.58 -0.19
C THR A 182 1.61 17.69 -1.38
N ALA A 183 2.64 17.33 -2.16
CA ALA A 183 2.48 16.44 -3.32
C ALA A 183 1.92 15.05 -2.91
N ILE A 184 2.41 14.49 -1.78
CA ILE A 184 1.93 13.21 -1.26
C ILE A 184 0.48 13.30 -0.76
N ILE A 185 0.09 14.40 -0.12
CA ILE A 185 -1.30 14.64 0.31
C ILE A 185 -2.23 14.73 -0.91
N ILE A 186 -1.82 15.48 -1.95
CA ILE A 186 -2.58 15.57 -3.21
C ILE A 186 -2.70 14.19 -3.86
N ALA A 187 -1.59 13.44 -3.96
CA ALA A 187 -1.60 12.07 -4.46
C ALA A 187 -2.54 11.17 -3.65
N GLY A 188 -2.57 11.32 -2.32
CA GLY A 188 -3.49 10.62 -1.43
C GLY A 188 -4.96 10.92 -1.73
N GLY A 189 -5.28 12.19 -1.99
CA GLY A 189 -6.61 12.62 -2.44
C GLY A 189 -6.99 12.02 -3.80
N LEU A 190 -6.08 12.03 -4.77
CA LEU A 190 -6.28 11.43 -6.10
C LEU A 190 -6.48 9.92 -6.01
N VAL A 191 -5.65 9.22 -5.23
CA VAL A 191 -5.79 7.78 -4.99
C VAL A 191 -7.12 7.49 -4.32
N GLY A 192 -7.46 8.20 -3.25
CA GLY A 192 -8.75 8.04 -2.56
C GLY A 192 -9.92 8.21 -3.50
N SER A 193 -9.96 9.31 -4.25
CA SER A 193 -11.00 9.61 -5.25
C SER A 193 -11.08 8.52 -6.32
N SER A 194 -9.94 8.00 -6.79
CA SER A 194 -9.92 6.93 -7.78
C SER A 194 -10.60 5.66 -7.25
N ARG A 195 -10.41 5.33 -5.96
CA ARG A 195 -11.04 4.15 -5.35
C ARG A 195 -12.55 4.32 -5.18
N LEU A 196 -13.02 5.55 -5.02
CA LEU A 196 -14.46 5.88 -4.96
C LEU A 196 -15.09 5.83 -6.37
N VAL A 197 -14.46 6.47 -7.36
CA VAL A 197 -14.92 6.46 -8.75
C VAL A 197 -14.99 5.04 -9.32
N LEU A 198 -14.03 4.18 -8.98
CA LEU A 198 -14.02 2.77 -9.37
C LEU A 198 -14.97 1.89 -8.54
N GLU A 199 -15.77 2.46 -7.64
CA GLU A 199 -16.70 1.75 -6.75
C GLU A 199 -16.07 0.59 -5.94
N ARG A 200 -14.74 0.64 -5.74
CA ARG A 200 -13.99 -0.43 -5.05
C ARG A 200 -14.07 -0.32 -3.52
N HIS A 201 -14.28 0.90 -3.01
CA HIS A 201 -14.34 1.20 -1.58
C HIS A 201 -15.32 2.33 -1.27
N THR A 202 -15.78 2.38 0.00
CA THR A 202 -16.54 3.52 0.54
C THR A 202 -15.61 4.61 1.06
N PRO A 203 -16.08 5.86 1.23
CA PRO A 203 -15.29 6.95 1.82
C PRO A 203 -14.67 6.57 3.17
N ALA A 204 -15.43 5.91 4.04
CA ALA A 204 -14.95 5.45 5.34
C ALA A 204 -13.80 4.44 5.24
N GLN A 205 -13.86 3.51 4.27
CA GLN A 205 -12.81 2.52 4.03
C GLN A 205 -11.51 3.16 3.51
N VAL A 206 -11.62 4.20 2.70
CA VAL A 206 -10.49 4.97 2.17
C VAL A 206 -9.87 5.80 3.29
N PHE A 207 -10.69 6.58 4.01
CA PHE A 207 -10.21 7.45 5.08
C PHE A 207 -9.54 6.66 6.21
N ALA A 208 -10.19 5.59 6.69
CA ALA A 208 -9.62 4.73 7.71
C ALA A 208 -8.30 4.08 7.26
N GLY A 209 -8.22 3.65 5.99
CA GLY A 209 -6.99 3.11 5.43
C GLY A 209 -5.86 4.13 5.39
N TRP A 210 -6.14 5.35 4.94
CA TRP A 210 -5.17 6.42 4.87
C TRP A 210 -4.66 6.81 6.26
N LEU A 211 -5.57 7.04 7.20
CA LEU A 211 -5.23 7.39 8.58
C LEU A 211 -4.42 6.28 9.27
N TRP A 212 -4.86 5.03 9.12
CA TRP A 212 -4.17 3.89 9.69
C TRP A 212 -2.73 3.75 9.16
N GLY A 213 -2.54 3.83 7.84
CA GLY A 213 -1.20 3.76 7.23
C GLY A 213 -0.30 4.88 7.73
N CYS A 214 -0.81 6.12 7.79
CA CYS A 214 -0.08 7.29 8.26
C CYS A 214 0.35 7.14 9.72
N VAL A 215 -0.59 6.86 10.62
CA VAL A 215 -0.34 6.74 12.07
C VAL A 215 0.62 5.59 12.35
N CYS A 216 0.41 4.43 11.74
CA CYS A 216 1.21 3.25 12.01
C CYS A 216 2.68 3.46 11.61
N VAL A 217 2.93 3.95 10.38
CA VAL A 217 4.29 4.20 9.90
C VAL A 217 4.96 5.30 10.70
N PHE A 218 4.28 6.44 10.90
CA PHE A 218 4.82 7.55 11.69
C PHE A 218 5.20 7.10 13.11
N SER A 219 4.30 6.41 13.81
CA SER A 219 4.55 5.96 15.18
C SER A 219 5.72 4.98 15.28
N LEU A 220 5.83 4.03 14.35
CA LEU A 220 6.95 3.09 14.36
C LEU A 220 8.29 3.78 14.06
N MET A 221 8.30 4.80 13.21
CA MET A 221 9.50 5.59 12.95
C MET A 221 9.88 6.50 14.15
N CYS A 222 8.94 6.85 15.05
CA CYS A 222 9.22 7.60 16.27
C CYS A 222 9.88 6.75 17.38
N ILE A 223 9.82 5.43 17.30
CA ILE A 223 10.39 4.53 18.31
C ILE A 223 11.93 4.47 18.20
N PHE A 224 12.47 4.78 17.04
CA PHE A 224 13.89 4.69 16.69
C PHE A 224 14.44 5.99 16.12
#